data_4b864ea26ce4ee334b8fd11efc3451ce
#
_entry.id   4b864ea26ce4ee334b8fd11efc3451ce
#
_cell.length_a   1.000
_cell.length_b   1.000
_cell.length_c   1.000
_cell.angle_alpha   90.00
_cell.angle_beta   90.00
_cell.angle_gamma   90.00
#
_symmetry.space_group_name_H-M   'P 1'
#
loop_
_entity.id
_entity.type
_entity.pdbx_description
1 polymer ?
#
loop_
_entity_poly.entity_id
_entity_poly.type
_entity_poly.pdbx_seq_one_letter_code
_entity_poly.pdbx_strand_id
1 'polypeptide(L)'
;MCAAPKQGNTLIEVGNQTVIQGQVWHDGAPVAGAYVRLLDATDEFTAEVVTSPEGEFRFFAAPGEWKVRSLAPVGRGETTLSAGVGIHETTVKID
;
A
#
# COMPACT_ATOMS: atom_id res chain seq x y z
N MET A 1 -1.68 -0.93 21.02
CA MET A 1 -1.30 -0.79 20.62
C MET A 1 -0.92 -0.22 20.17
N CYS A 2 -0.85 0.00 19.96
CA CYS A 2 -0.58 0.50 19.41
C CYS A 2 -0.32 0.73 18.59
N ALA A 3 -0.44 0.92 18.18
CA ALA A 3 -0.26 1.09 17.43
C ALA A 3 0.20 1.42 16.71
N ALA A 4 0.10 1.72 16.18
CA ALA A 4 0.48 1.96 15.36
C ALA A 4 1.31 2.61 15.08
N PRO A 5 1.72 2.63 14.92
CA PRO A 5 2.56 3.20 14.68
C PRO A 5 3.18 3.72 13.87
N LYS A 6 3.68 4.13 13.82
CA LYS A 6 4.23 4.54 13.16
C LYS A 6 4.93 4.13 12.50
N GLN A 7 5.03 4.04 12.22
CA GLN A 7 5.52 3.65 11.66
C GLN A 7 6.35 3.38 11.17
N GLY A 8 6.43 3.59 10.91
CA GLY A 8 7.19 3.22 10.27
C GLY A 8 7.90 2.17 10.09
N ASN A 9 7.93 1.78 10.38
CA ASN A 9 8.53 1.02 10.20
C ASN A 9 9.17 -0.04 10.27
N THR A 10 9.39 -0.08 10.20
CA THR A 10 10.19 -0.99 9.88
C THR A 10 10.65 -2.02 10.82
N LEU A 11 10.60 -1.86 12.01
CA LEU A 11 10.97 -2.82 13.01
C LEU A 11 9.89 -3.80 13.32
N ILE A 12 8.91 -3.86 12.45
CA ILE A 12 7.79 -4.76 12.63
C ILE A 12 8.27 -6.19 12.53
N GLU A 13 7.85 -6.98 13.47
CA GLU A 13 8.05 -8.40 13.43
C GLU A 13 7.11 -8.99 12.40
N VAL A 14 7.64 -9.34 11.27
CA VAL A 14 6.80 -9.87 10.21
C VAL A 14 6.48 -11.33 10.41
N GLY A 15 7.43 -12.11 10.86
CA GLY A 15 7.21 -13.54 11.05
C GLY A 15 6.79 -14.20 9.76
N ASN A 16 5.59 -14.76 9.74
CA ASN A 16 5.03 -15.41 8.55
C ASN A 16 4.11 -14.50 7.77
N GLN A 17 4.09 -13.22 8.08
CA GLN A 17 3.16 -12.30 7.45
C GLN A 17 3.70 -11.76 6.15
N THR A 18 2.78 -11.37 5.30
CA THR A 18 3.07 -10.65 4.05
C THR A 18 2.62 -9.22 4.25
N VAL A 19 3.53 -8.28 4.05
CA VAL A 19 3.25 -6.88 4.21
C VAL A 19 3.51 -6.19 2.88
N ILE A 20 2.53 -5.42 2.41
CA ILE A 20 2.67 -4.61 1.21
C ILE A 20 2.56 -3.17 1.65
N GLN A 21 3.61 -2.40 1.43
CA GLN A 21 3.63 -1.02 1.87
C GLN A 21 4.34 -0.14 0.85
N GLY A 22 4.13 1.15 0.95
CA GLY A 22 4.79 2.07 0.04
C GLY A 22 4.20 3.46 0.12
N GLN A 23 4.32 4.16 -1.00
CA GLN A 23 3.85 5.53 -1.09
C GLN A 23 3.08 5.76 -2.38
N VAL A 24 2.17 6.73 -2.33
CA VAL A 24 1.47 7.23 -3.51
C VAL A 24 2.10 8.56 -3.89
N TRP A 25 2.48 8.68 -5.15
CA TRP A 25 3.17 9.87 -5.67
C TRP A 25 2.41 10.45 -6.86
N HIS A 26 2.47 11.76 -6.97
CA HIS A 26 1.92 12.47 -8.12
C HIS A 26 2.82 13.67 -8.38
N ASP A 27 3.32 13.77 -9.62
CA ASP A 27 4.09 14.93 -10.05
C ASP A 27 5.28 15.21 -9.13
N GLY A 28 5.95 14.15 -8.71
CA GLY A 28 7.18 14.29 -7.93
C GLY A 28 6.98 14.52 -6.44
N ALA A 29 5.77 14.35 -5.93
CA ALA A 29 5.49 14.58 -4.52
C ALA A 29 4.56 13.49 -3.97
N PRO A 30 4.68 13.19 -2.67
CA PRO A 30 3.76 12.23 -2.07
C PRO A 30 2.35 12.80 -1.97
N VAL A 31 1.35 11.92 -2.04
CA VAL A 31 -0.06 12.30 -2.03
C VAL A 31 -0.68 11.89 -0.71
N ALA A 32 -1.05 12.88 0.09
CA ALA A 32 -1.75 12.66 1.34
C ALA A 32 -3.23 12.45 1.07
N GLY A 33 -3.88 11.62 1.87
CA GLY A 33 -5.33 11.45 1.80
C GLY A 33 -5.82 10.71 0.58
N ALA A 34 -4.96 9.99 -0.11
CA ALA A 34 -5.38 9.18 -1.25
C ALA A 34 -5.99 7.87 -0.75
N TYR A 35 -7.00 7.39 -1.46
CA TYR A 35 -7.56 6.07 -1.19
C TYR A 35 -6.70 5.03 -1.89
N VAL A 36 -6.27 4.03 -1.14
CA VAL A 36 -5.45 2.94 -1.70
C VAL A 36 -6.20 1.64 -1.47
N ARG A 37 -6.48 0.93 -2.56
CA ARG A 37 -7.20 -0.33 -2.51
C ARG A 37 -6.29 -1.48 -2.85
N LEU A 38 -6.45 -2.55 -2.10
CA LEU A 38 -5.75 -3.80 -2.37
C LEU A 38 -6.75 -4.74 -3.04
N LEU A 39 -6.40 -5.20 -4.24
CA LEU A 39 -7.24 -6.09 -5.03
C LEU A 39 -6.48 -7.38 -5.25
N ASP A 40 -7.20 -8.50 -5.24
CA ASP A 40 -6.56 -9.79 -5.46
C ASP A 40 -6.38 -10.06 -6.96
N ALA A 41 -5.89 -11.24 -7.30
CA ALA A 41 -5.58 -11.58 -8.69
C ALA A 41 -6.80 -11.57 -9.59
N THR A 42 -8.00 -11.63 -9.02
CA THR A 42 -9.24 -11.58 -9.78
C THR A 42 -9.86 -10.19 -9.77
N ASP A 43 -9.12 -9.19 -9.29
CA ASP A 43 -9.57 -7.81 -9.16
C ASP A 43 -10.67 -7.63 -8.13
N GLU A 44 -10.77 -8.54 -7.17
CA GLU A 44 -11.74 -8.39 -6.11
C GLU A 44 -11.17 -7.57 -4.98
N PHE A 45 -12.02 -6.72 -4.43
CA PHE A 45 -11.66 -5.85 -3.33
C PHE A 45 -11.30 -6.67 -2.08
N THR A 46 -10.16 -6.34 -1.47
CA THR A 46 -9.73 -7.00 -0.26
C THR A 46 -9.65 -6.00 0.91
N ALA A 47 -9.07 -4.82 0.67
CA ALA A 47 -8.90 -3.84 1.74
C ALA A 47 -8.70 -2.45 1.16
N GLU A 48 -8.90 -1.43 1.99
CA GLU A 48 -8.70 -0.05 1.58
C GLU A 48 -8.16 0.74 2.75
N VAL A 49 -7.20 1.60 2.48
CA VAL A 49 -6.65 2.51 3.48
C VAL A 49 -6.53 3.90 2.86
N VAL A 50 -6.30 4.90 3.69
CA VAL A 50 -6.06 6.27 3.26
C VAL A 50 -4.62 6.61 3.59
N THR A 51 -3.91 7.23 2.64
CA THR A 51 -2.50 7.52 2.84
C THR A 51 -2.29 8.56 3.93
N SER A 52 -1.14 8.45 4.58
CA SER A 52 -0.68 9.40 5.59
C SER A 52 -0.30 10.73 4.94
N PRO A 53 0.02 11.76 5.74
CA PRO A 53 0.52 13.01 5.17
C PRO A 53 1.74 12.83 4.28
N GLU A 54 2.52 11.77 4.48
CA GLU A 54 3.68 11.46 3.64
C GLU A 54 3.33 10.55 2.48
N GLY A 55 2.06 10.30 2.25
CA GLY A 55 1.62 9.45 1.14
C GLY A 55 1.79 7.96 1.38
N GLU A 56 1.98 7.54 2.60
CA GLU A 56 2.32 6.16 2.93
C GLU A 56 1.09 5.30 3.15
N PHE A 57 1.21 4.03 2.76
CA PHE A 57 0.16 3.04 3.00
C PHE A 57 0.80 1.71 3.39
N ARG A 58 0.00 0.85 4.01
CA ARG A 58 0.45 -0.48 4.41
C ARG A 58 -0.73 -1.43 4.47
N PHE A 59 -0.52 -2.63 3.95
CA PHE A 59 -1.50 -3.72 4.01
C PHE A 59 -0.84 -4.97 4.57
N PHE A 60 -1.61 -5.73 5.31
CA PHE A 60 -1.26 -7.09 5.70
C PHE A 60 -2.09 -8.02 4.82
N ALA A 61 -1.44 -8.93 4.11
CA ALA A 61 -2.10 -9.72 3.10
C ALA A 61 -1.63 -11.17 3.16
N ALA A 62 -2.25 -12.01 2.39
CA ALA A 62 -1.77 -13.38 2.18
C ALA A 62 -0.76 -13.36 1.04
N PRO A 63 0.16 -14.34 0.99
CA PRO A 63 1.05 -14.44 -0.17
C PRO A 63 0.24 -14.62 -1.45
N GLY A 64 0.67 -13.99 -2.51
CA GLY A 64 -0.01 -14.11 -3.80
C GLY A 64 0.24 -12.92 -4.69
N GLU A 65 -0.58 -12.84 -5.73
CA GLU A 65 -0.55 -11.75 -6.69
C GLU A 65 -1.52 -10.68 -6.25
N TRP A 66 -1.06 -9.45 -6.21
CA TRP A 66 -1.88 -8.35 -5.70
C TRP A 66 -1.81 -7.15 -6.64
N LYS A 67 -2.89 -6.37 -6.64
CA LYS A 67 -2.95 -5.11 -7.34
C LYS A 67 -3.21 -4.03 -6.31
N VAL A 68 -2.45 -2.95 -6.39
CA VAL A 68 -2.62 -1.80 -5.50
C VAL A 68 -3.07 -0.64 -6.37
N ARG A 69 -4.25 -0.13 -6.09
CA ARG A 69 -4.85 0.96 -6.88
C ARG A 69 -5.08 2.16 -6.00
N SER A 70 -4.66 3.33 -6.47
CA SER A 70 -4.83 4.55 -5.72
C SER A 70 -5.74 5.53 -6.46
N LEU A 71 -6.60 6.19 -5.69
CA LEU A 71 -7.52 7.21 -6.20
C LEU A 71 -7.40 8.45 -5.35
N ALA A 72 -7.27 9.58 -6.01
CA ALA A 72 -7.19 10.89 -5.36
C ALA A 72 -7.79 11.93 -6.28
N PRO A 73 -8.07 13.15 -5.78
CA PRO A 73 -8.60 14.19 -6.66
C PRO A 73 -7.71 14.50 -7.85
N VAL A 74 -6.41 14.31 -7.72
CA VAL A 74 -5.48 14.58 -8.82
C VAL A 74 -5.46 13.48 -9.88
N GLY A 75 -6.09 12.32 -9.60
CA GLY A 75 -6.11 11.25 -10.57
C GLY A 75 -6.03 9.89 -9.92
N ARG A 76 -5.57 8.91 -10.70
CA ARG A 76 -5.46 7.54 -10.19
C ARG A 76 -4.27 6.84 -10.80
N GLY A 77 -3.85 5.77 -10.12
CA GLY A 77 -2.77 4.94 -10.61
C GLY A 77 -2.89 3.56 -10.01
N GLU A 78 -2.14 2.63 -10.55
CA GLU A 78 -2.13 1.28 -9.97
C GLU A 78 -0.83 0.57 -10.31
N THR A 79 -0.52 -0.44 -9.51
CA THR A 79 0.63 -1.28 -9.75
C THR A 79 0.27 -2.69 -9.32
N THR A 80 0.98 -3.66 -9.88
CA THR A 80 0.78 -5.07 -9.52
C THR A 80 2.10 -5.60 -8.96
N LEU A 81 1.99 -6.57 -8.07
CA LEU A 81 3.17 -7.20 -7.51
C LEU A 81 2.85 -8.62 -7.06
N SER A 82 3.89 -9.44 -7.02
CA SER A 82 3.84 -10.75 -6.38
C SER A 82 4.43 -10.58 -4.99
N ALA A 83 3.72 -11.00 -3.97
CA ALA A 83 4.17 -10.85 -2.60
C ALA A 83 4.18 -12.19 -1.91
N GLY A 84 5.31 -12.53 -1.32
CA GLY A 84 5.43 -13.69 -0.46
C GLY A 84 5.55 -13.23 0.98
N VAL A 85 6.07 -14.10 1.84
CA VAL A 85 6.31 -13.73 3.22
C VAL A 85 7.36 -12.62 3.27
N GLY A 86 7.13 -11.63 4.11
CA GLY A 86 8.06 -10.52 4.29
C GLY A 86 7.43 -9.19 3.89
N ILE A 87 8.26 -8.17 3.86
CA ILE A 87 7.84 -6.81 3.57
C ILE A 87 8.16 -6.49 2.12
N HIS A 88 7.15 -6.03 1.38
CA HIS A 88 7.29 -5.67 -0.02
C HIS A 88 6.98 -4.20 -0.17
N GLU A 89 7.92 -3.44 -0.74
CA GLU A 89 7.75 -2.01 -0.92
C GLU A 89 7.40 -1.72 -2.37
N THR A 90 6.46 -0.82 -2.56
CA THR A 90 6.06 -0.43 -3.91
C THR A 90 5.65 1.03 -3.91
N THR A 91 5.68 1.63 -5.08
CA THR A 91 5.26 3.01 -5.26
C THR A 91 4.14 3.03 -6.29
N VAL A 92 3.05 3.72 -5.96
CA VAL A 92 1.95 3.92 -6.90
C VAL A 92 2.03 5.33 -7.41
N LYS A 93 2.19 5.48 -8.72
CA LYS A 93 2.25 6.80 -9.34
C LYS A 93 0.90 7.14 -9.94
N ILE A 94 0.41 8.31 -9.59
CA ILE A 94 -0.82 8.85 -10.15
C ILE A 94 -0.44 9.77 -11.30
N ASP A 95 -1.04 9.52 -12.42
CA ASP A 95 -0.81 10.34 -13.64
C ASP A 95 -1.71 11.57 -13.68
#